data_019126a380378a1a2ad5b7bc119c2b79
#
_entry.id   019126a380378a1a2ad5b7bc119c2b79
#
_cell.length_a   1.000
_cell.length_b   1.000
_cell.length_c   1.000
_cell.angle_alpha   90.00
_cell.angle_beta   90.00
_cell.angle_gamma   90.00
#
_symmetry.space_group_name_H-M   'P 1'
#
loop_
_entity.id
_entity.type
_entity.pdbx_description
1 polymer ?
#
loop_
_entity_poly.entity_id
_entity_poly.type
_entity_poly.pdbx_seq_one_letter_code
_entity_poly.pdbx_strand_id
1 'polypeptide(L)'
;MSAVHGVVILADQRWEAPIIQAIQSRSDCLAIVRRCADLAEVIAAARAGIADLAVIDGADPDLTSDAVASLRSVGMSVVALAPHEERSRLRSLCVASVAAPGSPDQVVNSLIAATRARRPNPTMASAPPPPPEPARPGSVLAVWGTSGAPGRTTLAAGIATAFATHAPTLLIDADTTNPTIAHLLGLPVHASGLSVLARTASRGPLTPEDVAGASVRRSDNLRIVTGLVTPHRWREVSRTSIEAILGAARLCSRYTVVDVAATSLEKATRGANRDDVALGVLERVDRLVIAARADVVGINRLSFLARWWDEQGRDIPVDVIVNRVNADAIGPRPVAALQAAIGAFMPGRVFHTVNEDPGVARASLRAKALGENGTRCVAADALEAIVAQWVPTL
;
A
#
# COMPACT_ATOMS: atom_id res chain seq x y z
N MET A 1 29.08 30.83 -5.05
CA MET A 1 28.06 31.38 -4.13
C MET A 1 27.18 30.23 -3.72
N SER A 2 27.12 29.88 -2.42
CA SER A 2 26.16 28.88 -1.94
C SER A 2 24.74 29.40 -2.11
N ALA A 3 23.82 28.59 -2.59
CA ALA A 3 22.42 28.96 -2.68
C ALA A 3 21.85 29.19 -1.27
N VAL A 4 21.10 30.26 -1.10
CA VAL A 4 20.38 30.55 0.15
C VAL A 4 19.09 29.73 0.14
N HIS A 5 18.85 28.92 1.18
CA HIS A 5 17.69 28.04 1.28
C HIS A 5 16.56 28.68 2.06
N GLY A 6 15.36 28.67 1.50
CA GLY A 6 14.14 29.17 2.14
C GLY A 6 13.63 28.26 3.25
N VAL A 7 13.37 28.83 4.42
CA VAL A 7 12.89 28.11 5.63
C VAL A 7 11.51 28.63 6.00
N VAL A 8 10.55 27.74 6.21
CA VAL A 8 9.27 28.03 6.87
C VAL A 8 9.29 27.49 8.29
N ILE A 9 8.60 28.17 9.21
CA ILE A 9 8.59 27.82 10.63
C ILE A 9 7.14 27.65 11.09
N LEU A 10 6.85 26.50 11.70
CA LEU A 10 5.65 26.18 12.44
C LEU A 10 6.09 25.63 13.81
N ALA A 11 6.25 26.50 14.79
CA ALA A 11 6.74 26.15 16.12
C ALA A 11 5.95 26.88 17.21
N ASP A 12 5.88 26.26 18.41
CA ASP A 12 5.30 26.89 19.59
C ASP A 12 6.03 28.24 19.86
N GLN A 13 5.26 29.25 20.22
CA GLN A 13 5.78 30.63 20.51
C GLN A 13 6.97 30.65 21.47
N ARG A 14 7.04 29.70 22.39
CA ARG A 14 8.15 29.57 23.35
C ARG A 14 9.50 29.31 22.69
N TRP A 15 9.51 28.60 21.56
CA TRP A 15 10.73 28.17 20.87
C TRP A 15 11.00 28.98 19.61
N GLU A 16 9.99 29.65 19.09
CA GLU A 16 10.06 30.33 17.81
C GLU A 16 11.12 31.44 17.76
N ALA A 17 11.11 32.37 18.73
CA ALA A 17 12.02 33.53 18.73
C ALA A 17 13.50 33.12 18.78
N PRO A 18 13.94 32.21 19.66
CA PRO A 18 15.34 31.75 19.67
C PRO A 18 15.75 31.05 18.37
N ILE A 19 14.85 30.26 17.75
CA ILE A 19 15.13 29.58 16.50
C ILE A 19 15.27 30.59 15.36
N ILE A 20 14.39 31.58 15.28
CA ILE A 20 14.46 32.66 14.31
C ILE A 20 15.82 33.37 14.40
N GLN A 21 16.24 33.75 15.59
CA GLN A 21 17.53 34.43 15.81
C GLN A 21 18.72 33.57 15.39
N ALA A 22 18.68 32.28 15.67
CA ALA A 22 19.72 31.34 15.25
C ALA A 22 19.79 31.17 13.73
N ILE A 23 18.64 31.08 13.04
CA ILE A 23 18.58 31.01 11.58
C ILE A 23 19.09 32.31 10.95
N GLN A 24 18.72 33.46 11.50
CA GLN A 24 19.16 34.77 11.02
C GLN A 24 20.67 34.96 11.13
N SER A 25 21.32 34.37 12.16
CA SER A 25 22.79 34.38 12.28
C SER A 25 23.50 33.62 11.15
N ARG A 26 22.74 32.82 10.36
CA ARG A 26 23.24 32.06 9.20
C ARG A 26 22.58 32.50 7.89
N SER A 27 22.39 33.81 7.75
CA SER A 27 21.84 34.42 6.53
C SER A 27 22.68 34.18 5.26
N ASP A 28 23.90 33.67 5.43
CA ASP A 28 24.78 33.24 4.35
C ASP A 28 24.24 32.01 3.60
N CYS A 29 23.37 31.18 4.22
CA CYS A 29 22.86 29.94 3.64
C CYS A 29 21.38 29.65 3.95
N LEU A 30 20.75 30.32 4.90
CA LEU A 30 19.37 30.14 5.30
C LEU A 30 18.60 31.45 5.32
N ALA A 31 17.37 31.50 4.83
CA ALA A 31 16.48 32.65 4.89
C ALA A 31 15.09 32.23 5.36
N ILE A 32 14.56 32.87 6.41
CA ILE A 32 13.19 32.68 6.84
C ILE A 32 12.26 33.33 5.83
N VAL A 33 11.43 32.51 5.17
CA VAL A 33 10.51 32.98 4.15
C VAL A 33 9.12 33.24 4.74
N ARG A 34 8.70 32.39 5.68
CA ARG A 34 7.37 32.50 6.28
C ARG A 34 7.33 31.86 7.66
N ARG A 35 6.51 32.47 8.53
CA ARG A 35 6.01 31.86 9.78
C ARG A 35 4.60 31.39 9.49
N CYS A 36 4.33 30.11 9.78
CA CYS A 36 3.05 29.45 9.49
C CYS A 36 2.28 29.27 10.79
N ALA A 37 0.97 29.45 10.72
CA ALA A 37 0.06 29.25 11.84
C ALA A 37 -0.36 27.77 11.96
N ASP A 38 -0.35 27.03 10.87
CA ASP A 38 -0.74 25.62 10.78
C ASP A 38 0.03 24.87 9.70
N LEU A 39 -0.12 23.56 9.66
CA LEU A 39 0.52 22.69 8.69
C LEU A 39 0.00 22.91 7.24
N ALA A 40 -1.25 23.37 7.09
CA ALA A 40 -1.80 23.67 5.76
C ALA A 40 -1.05 24.82 5.08
N GLU A 41 -0.65 25.84 5.86
CA GLU A 41 0.19 26.94 5.36
C GLU A 41 1.60 26.45 4.98
N VAL A 42 2.19 25.51 5.73
CA VAL A 42 3.48 24.90 5.39
C VAL A 42 3.39 24.17 4.06
N ILE A 43 2.32 23.36 3.87
CA ILE A 43 2.08 22.64 2.62
C ILE A 43 1.85 23.60 1.46
N ALA A 44 1.12 24.70 1.67
CA ALA A 44 0.92 25.73 0.66
C ALA A 44 2.24 26.39 0.24
N ALA A 45 3.10 26.73 1.18
CA ALA A 45 4.42 27.31 0.94
C ALA A 45 5.34 26.33 0.17
N ALA A 46 5.30 25.03 0.51
CA ALA A 46 6.03 24.00 -0.17
C ALA A 46 5.58 23.87 -1.65
N ARG A 47 4.27 23.82 -1.89
CA ARG A 47 3.69 23.73 -3.25
C ARG A 47 3.96 24.97 -4.09
N ALA A 48 4.03 26.13 -3.47
CA ALA A 48 4.40 27.38 -4.15
C ALA A 48 5.90 27.47 -4.46
N GLY A 49 6.73 26.52 -3.96
CA GLY A 49 8.17 26.51 -4.19
C GLY A 49 8.93 27.67 -3.53
N ILE A 50 8.32 28.35 -2.54
CA ILE A 50 8.94 29.51 -1.88
C ILE A 50 9.92 29.11 -0.76
N ALA A 51 9.84 27.85 -0.30
CA ALA A 51 10.75 27.28 0.69
C ALA A 51 11.04 25.80 0.41
N ASP A 52 12.22 25.35 0.76
CA ASP A 52 12.73 23.99 0.62
C ASP A 52 13.00 23.31 1.97
N LEU A 53 12.90 24.05 3.06
CA LEU A 53 13.10 23.58 4.42
C LEU A 53 11.92 23.99 5.31
N ALA A 54 11.51 23.11 6.21
CA ALA A 54 10.52 23.40 7.23
C ALA A 54 11.03 23.03 8.62
N VAL A 55 10.80 23.90 9.61
CA VAL A 55 10.92 23.59 11.03
C VAL A 55 9.50 23.45 11.57
N ILE A 56 9.16 22.26 12.08
CA ILE A 56 7.80 21.95 12.54
C ILE A 56 7.84 21.40 13.95
N ASP A 57 6.91 21.86 14.81
CA ASP A 57 6.73 21.29 16.14
C ASP A 57 6.32 19.80 16.01
N GLY A 58 7.09 18.93 16.64
CA GLY A 58 6.79 17.49 16.64
C GLY A 58 5.51 17.12 17.39
N ALA A 59 5.02 18.00 18.26
CA ALA A 59 3.76 17.81 18.96
C ALA A 59 2.52 18.23 18.13
N ASP A 60 2.73 18.82 16.94
CA ASP A 60 1.61 19.20 16.06
C ASP A 60 0.78 17.96 15.68
N PRO A 61 -0.55 17.96 15.95
CA PRO A 61 -1.41 16.79 15.73
C PRO A 61 -1.56 16.44 14.25
N ASP A 62 -1.37 17.41 13.35
CA ASP A 62 -1.50 17.23 11.91
C ASP A 62 -0.19 16.76 11.26
N LEU A 63 0.91 16.68 12.01
CA LEU A 63 2.19 16.14 11.53
C LEU A 63 2.13 14.61 11.47
N THR A 64 1.60 14.10 10.37
CA THR A 64 1.43 12.68 10.07
C THR A 64 2.41 12.21 8.98
N SER A 65 2.48 10.88 8.78
CA SER A 65 3.27 10.30 7.68
C SER A 65 2.85 10.82 6.29
N ASP A 66 1.55 11.05 6.10
CA ASP A 66 1.00 11.56 4.84
C ASP A 66 1.39 13.02 4.61
N ALA A 67 1.36 13.82 5.66
CA ALA A 67 1.79 15.21 5.61
C ALA A 67 3.29 15.33 5.26
N VAL A 68 4.14 14.54 5.94
CA VAL A 68 5.58 14.50 5.65
C VAL A 68 5.85 13.97 4.24
N ALA A 69 5.13 12.93 3.78
CA ALA A 69 5.25 12.42 2.42
C ALA A 69 4.84 13.47 1.38
N SER A 70 3.76 14.22 1.64
CA SER A 70 3.31 15.32 0.78
C SER A 70 4.35 16.43 0.66
N LEU A 71 4.96 16.85 1.78
CA LEU A 71 6.03 17.85 1.79
C LEU A 71 7.27 17.37 1.02
N ARG A 72 7.68 16.10 1.24
CA ARG A 72 8.81 15.50 0.51
C ARG A 72 8.59 15.37 -0.99
N SER A 73 7.36 15.05 -1.42
CA SER A 73 7.04 14.90 -2.86
C SER A 73 7.23 16.19 -3.65
N VAL A 74 7.09 17.35 -2.99
CA VAL A 74 7.37 18.67 -3.59
C VAL A 74 8.79 19.17 -3.24
N GLY A 75 9.64 18.31 -2.68
CA GLY A 75 11.04 18.60 -2.44
C GLY A 75 11.33 19.36 -1.14
N MET A 76 10.39 19.49 -0.20
CA MET A 76 10.64 20.10 1.10
C MET A 76 11.23 19.11 2.09
N SER A 77 12.27 19.50 2.82
CA SER A 77 12.85 18.72 3.93
C SER A 77 12.34 19.23 5.26
N VAL A 78 11.87 18.32 6.12
CA VAL A 78 11.28 18.65 7.42
C VAL A 78 12.27 18.38 8.55
N VAL A 79 12.53 19.38 9.38
CA VAL A 79 13.21 19.26 10.68
C VAL A 79 12.16 19.39 11.76
N ALA A 80 11.91 18.30 12.50
CA ALA A 80 10.93 18.29 13.58
C ALA A 80 11.57 18.70 14.91
N LEU A 81 10.82 19.44 15.71
CA LEU A 81 11.22 19.84 17.08
C LEU A 81 10.59 18.87 18.07
N ALA A 82 11.40 18.15 18.86
CA ALA A 82 10.86 17.29 19.90
C ALA A 82 11.86 16.98 21.01
N PRO A 83 11.36 16.69 22.24
CA PRO A 83 12.17 16.12 23.29
C PRO A 83 12.71 14.75 22.91
N HIS A 84 13.71 14.28 23.68
CA HIS A 84 14.44 13.04 23.34
C HIS A 84 13.52 11.80 23.22
N GLU A 85 12.48 11.72 24.01
CA GLU A 85 11.55 10.60 24.11
C GLU A 85 10.71 10.42 22.82
N GLU A 86 10.40 11.50 22.12
CA GLU A 86 9.60 11.45 20.88
C GLU A 86 10.42 11.28 19.60
N ARG A 87 11.74 11.29 19.70
CA ARG A 87 12.62 11.22 18.51
C ARG A 87 12.41 9.95 17.66
N SER A 88 12.14 8.83 18.31
CA SER A 88 11.90 7.57 17.60
C SER A 88 10.64 7.64 16.75
N ARG A 89 9.54 8.17 17.30
CA ARG A 89 8.29 8.40 16.59
C ARG A 89 8.48 9.30 15.37
N LEU A 90 9.14 10.44 15.55
CA LEU A 90 9.31 11.43 14.48
C LEU A 90 10.26 10.94 13.37
N ARG A 91 11.31 10.20 13.72
CA ARG A 91 12.17 9.55 12.72
C ARG A 91 11.42 8.57 11.86
N SER A 92 10.46 7.89 12.44
CA SER A 92 9.62 6.93 11.72
C SER A 92 8.63 7.59 10.76
N LEU A 93 8.29 8.87 10.97
CA LEU A 93 7.55 9.67 9.99
C LEU A 93 8.41 10.12 8.80
N CYS A 94 9.67 9.66 8.72
CA CYS A 94 10.62 10.03 7.67
C CYS A 94 10.94 11.53 7.59
N VAL A 95 10.89 12.26 8.71
CA VAL A 95 11.43 13.63 8.76
C VAL A 95 12.93 13.61 8.53
N ALA A 96 13.48 14.66 7.93
CA ALA A 96 14.91 14.73 7.60
C ALA A 96 15.80 14.73 8.86
N SER A 97 15.33 15.32 9.95
CA SER A 97 16.03 15.36 11.25
C SER A 97 15.08 15.69 12.38
N VAL A 98 15.47 15.35 13.61
CA VAL A 98 14.77 15.74 14.85
C VAL A 98 15.73 16.50 15.75
N ALA A 99 15.41 17.76 16.05
CA ALA A 99 16.18 18.64 16.92
C ALA A 99 15.48 18.87 18.26
N ALA A 100 16.27 19.12 19.32
CA ALA A 100 15.70 19.53 20.62
C ALA A 100 15.17 20.97 20.53
N PRO A 101 13.92 21.24 20.96
CA PRO A 101 13.34 22.59 20.85
C PRO A 101 14.11 23.67 21.61
N GLY A 102 14.75 23.31 22.72
CA GLY A 102 15.60 24.22 23.51
C GLY A 102 17.04 24.40 23.00
N SER A 103 17.37 23.87 21.81
CA SER A 103 18.74 23.96 21.25
C SER A 103 18.70 24.56 19.83
N PRO A 104 18.62 25.89 19.69
CA PRO A 104 18.54 26.56 18.39
C PRO A 104 19.70 26.22 17.45
N ASP A 105 20.91 26.03 17.97
CA ASP A 105 22.07 25.63 17.17
C ASP A 105 21.92 24.23 16.57
N GLN A 106 21.26 23.30 17.27
CA GLN A 106 20.95 21.99 16.71
C GLN A 106 19.95 22.09 15.57
N VAL A 107 18.97 22.98 15.68
CA VAL A 107 17.99 23.23 14.59
C VAL A 107 18.71 23.73 13.35
N VAL A 108 19.57 24.72 13.49
CA VAL A 108 20.37 25.29 12.39
C VAL A 108 21.28 24.22 11.77
N ASN A 109 21.98 23.45 12.58
CA ASN A 109 22.84 22.36 12.08
C ASN A 109 22.05 21.30 11.35
N SER A 110 20.84 20.98 11.83
CA SER A 110 19.93 20.03 11.19
C SER A 110 19.42 20.54 9.84
N LEU A 111 19.08 21.84 9.73
CA LEU A 111 18.71 22.48 8.47
C LEU A 111 19.85 22.43 7.47
N ILE A 112 21.06 22.79 7.88
CA ILE A 112 22.26 22.74 7.02
C ILE A 112 22.58 21.30 6.61
N ALA A 113 22.43 20.32 7.48
CA ALA A 113 22.60 18.91 7.13
C ALA A 113 21.58 18.46 6.10
N ALA A 114 20.32 18.89 6.22
CA ALA A 114 19.25 18.59 5.27
C ALA A 114 19.53 19.17 3.87
N THR A 115 20.16 20.35 3.77
CA THR A 115 20.57 20.91 2.47
C THR A 115 21.68 20.11 1.80
N ARG A 116 22.61 19.54 2.60
CA ARG A 116 23.73 18.72 2.09
C ARG A 116 23.26 17.35 1.62
N ALA A 117 22.29 16.74 2.30
CA ALA A 117 21.74 15.44 1.95
C ALA A 117 21.00 15.45 0.58
N ARG A 118 20.66 16.63 0.05
CA ARG A 118 20.04 16.80 -1.28
C ARG A 118 21.04 16.68 -2.44
N ARG A 119 22.35 16.71 -2.19
CA ARG A 119 23.36 16.46 -3.24
C ARG A 119 23.62 14.97 -3.36
N PRO A 120 23.54 14.34 -4.54
CA PRO A 120 23.93 12.95 -4.71
C PRO A 120 25.46 12.86 -4.47
N ASN A 121 25.86 12.22 -3.40
CA ASN A 121 27.26 11.96 -3.12
C ASN A 121 27.60 10.51 -3.40
N PRO A 122 28.51 10.19 -4.34
CA PRO A 122 29.00 8.85 -4.53
C PRO A 122 30.24 8.63 -3.66
N THR A 123 30.05 8.23 -2.41
CA THR A 123 31.20 7.71 -1.66
C THR A 123 30.76 6.45 -0.92
N MET A 124 31.28 5.33 -1.38
CA MET A 124 31.18 4.03 -0.76
C MET A 124 31.86 4.04 0.62
N ALA A 125 31.09 3.83 1.65
CA ALA A 125 31.61 3.45 2.96
C ALA A 125 31.61 1.91 3.03
N SER A 126 32.77 1.38 3.40
CA SER A 126 33.06 -0.02 3.62
C SER A 126 32.01 -0.69 4.50
N ALA A 127 31.46 -1.81 4.02
CA ALA A 127 30.45 -2.59 4.70
C ALA A 127 31.02 -3.33 5.93
N PRO A 128 30.29 -3.40 7.05
CA PRO A 128 30.54 -4.39 8.10
C PRO A 128 30.22 -5.80 7.56
N PRO A 129 30.78 -6.89 8.18
CA PRO A 129 30.54 -8.25 7.74
C PRO A 129 29.04 -8.57 7.70
N PRO A 130 28.57 -9.37 6.73
CA PRO A 130 27.16 -9.58 6.52
C PRO A 130 26.53 -10.19 7.77
N PRO A 131 25.40 -9.62 8.26
CA PRO A 131 24.55 -10.33 9.20
C PRO A 131 24.02 -11.60 8.53
N PRO A 132 23.60 -12.63 9.31
CA PRO A 132 23.00 -13.83 8.74
C PRO A 132 21.93 -13.39 7.74
N GLU A 133 21.92 -14.04 6.55
CA GLU A 133 21.03 -13.64 5.45
C GLU A 133 19.63 -13.34 5.98
N PRO A 134 19.09 -12.12 5.82
CA PRO A 134 17.75 -11.84 6.28
C PRO A 134 16.82 -12.79 5.54
N ALA A 135 15.95 -13.48 6.28
CA ALA A 135 14.90 -14.30 5.69
C ALA A 135 14.28 -13.46 4.55
N ARG A 136 14.24 -14.03 3.33
CA ARG A 136 13.76 -13.29 2.15
C ARG A 136 12.44 -12.61 2.50
N PRO A 137 12.29 -11.30 2.24
CA PRO A 137 11.04 -10.63 2.54
C PRO A 137 9.88 -11.36 1.84
N GLY A 138 8.75 -11.46 2.53
CA GLY A 138 7.57 -12.13 1.98
C GLY A 138 7.10 -11.47 0.70
N SER A 139 6.42 -12.23 -0.15
CA SER A 139 5.92 -11.78 -1.44
C SER A 139 4.47 -11.29 -1.32
N VAL A 140 4.14 -10.24 -2.07
CA VAL A 140 2.79 -9.65 -2.13
C VAL A 140 2.17 -9.89 -3.49
N LEU A 141 0.98 -10.47 -3.50
CA LEU A 141 0.16 -10.72 -4.68
C LEU A 141 -1.15 -9.95 -4.56
N ALA A 142 -1.51 -9.15 -5.57
CA ALA A 142 -2.82 -8.51 -5.64
C ALA A 142 -3.77 -9.33 -6.51
N VAL A 143 -5.01 -9.46 -6.03
CA VAL A 143 -6.15 -9.90 -6.86
C VAL A 143 -6.98 -8.67 -7.19
N TRP A 144 -6.88 -8.25 -8.43
CA TRP A 144 -7.53 -7.07 -8.97
C TRP A 144 -8.36 -7.44 -10.19
N GLY A 145 -9.15 -6.52 -10.72
CA GLY A 145 -9.94 -6.83 -11.91
C GLY A 145 -10.95 -5.75 -12.24
N THR A 146 -11.70 -6.00 -13.31
CA THR A 146 -12.68 -5.05 -13.82
C THR A 146 -13.87 -4.87 -12.85
N SER A 147 -14.53 -3.71 -12.95
CA SER A 147 -15.83 -3.50 -12.32
C SER A 147 -16.81 -4.59 -12.77
N GLY A 148 -17.61 -5.11 -11.83
CA GLY A 148 -18.52 -6.21 -12.11
C GLY A 148 -17.83 -7.54 -12.42
N ALA A 149 -16.51 -7.66 -12.20
CA ALA A 149 -15.83 -8.95 -12.27
C ALA A 149 -16.28 -9.81 -11.09
N PRO A 150 -17.06 -10.85 -11.35
CA PRO A 150 -17.58 -11.66 -10.26
C PRO A 150 -16.48 -12.53 -9.70
N GLY A 151 -16.32 -12.45 -8.39
CA GLY A 151 -15.52 -13.39 -7.63
C GLY A 151 -14.11 -12.95 -7.28
N ARG A 152 -13.69 -11.67 -7.47
CA ARG A 152 -12.36 -11.21 -7.00
C ARG A 152 -12.10 -11.63 -5.56
N THR A 153 -12.96 -11.23 -4.64
CA THR A 153 -12.86 -11.56 -3.22
C THR A 153 -12.85 -13.07 -2.94
N THR A 154 -13.67 -13.83 -3.68
CA THR A 154 -13.71 -15.30 -3.57
C THR A 154 -12.39 -15.91 -4.05
N LEU A 155 -11.85 -15.41 -5.17
CA LEU A 155 -10.55 -15.84 -5.69
C LEU A 155 -9.42 -15.46 -4.71
N ALA A 156 -9.42 -14.23 -4.19
CA ALA A 156 -8.41 -13.79 -3.21
C ALA A 156 -8.41 -14.67 -1.95
N ALA A 157 -9.60 -14.96 -1.40
CA ALA A 157 -9.72 -15.84 -0.24
C ALA A 157 -9.28 -17.29 -0.54
N GLY A 158 -9.66 -17.83 -1.71
CA GLY A 158 -9.25 -19.16 -2.15
C GLY A 158 -7.74 -19.26 -2.44
N ILE A 159 -7.15 -18.28 -3.09
CA ILE A 159 -5.71 -18.18 -3.34
C ILE A 159 -4.94 -18.09 -2.01
N ALA A 160 -5.40 -17.26 -1.06
CA ALA A 160 -4.77 -17.16 0.25
C ALA A 160 -4.85 -18.48 1.03
N THR A 161 -5.98 -19.18 0.94
CA THR A 161 -6.16 -20.50 1.53
C THR A 161 -5.21 -21.53 0.91
N ALA A 162 -5.04 -21.52 -0.40
CA ALA A 162 -4.10 -22.39 -1.10
C ALA A 162 -2.64 -22.07 -0.73
N PHE A 163 -2.22 -20.81 -0.66
CA PHE A 163 -0.89 -20.45 -0.18
C PHE A 163 -0.64 -20.87 1.27
N ALA A 164 -1.67 -20.81 2.12
CA ALA A 164 -1.57 -21.20 3.53
C ALA A 164 -1.28 -22.70 3.74
N THR A 165 -1.46 -23.54 2.73
CA THR A 165 -1.02 -24.94 2.77
C THR A 165 0.51 -25.08 2.63
N HIS A 166 1.18 -24.06 2.11
CA HIS A 166 2.62 -24.06 1.88
C HIS A 166 3.41 -23.28 2.95
N ALA A 167 2.91 -22.11 3.37
CA ALA A 167 3.64 -21.26 4.32
C ALA A 167 2.71 -20.21 4.98
N PRO A 168 3.19 -19.50 6.03
CA PRO A 168 2.45 -18.43 6.67
C PRO A 168 1.97 -17.39 5.65
N THR A 169 0.66 -17.15 5.62
CA THR A 169 -0.03 -16.34 4.63
C THR A 169 -0.91 -15.31 5.31
N LEU A 170 -0.92 -14.09 4.77
CA LEU A 170 -1.79 -13.00 5.16
C LEU A 170 -2.76 -12.67 4.02
N LEU A 171 -4.05 -12.62 4.32
CA LEU A 171 -5.08 -12.10 3.41
C LEU A 171 -5.46 -10.70 3.88
N ILE A 172 -5.45 -9.71 2.98
CA ILE A 172 -5.82 -8.33 3.28
C ILE A 172 -7.01 -7.94 2.40
N ASP A 173 -8.11 -7.50 3.03
CA ASP A 173 -9.22 -6.86 2.34
C ASP A 173 -8.92 -5.36 2.17
N ALA A 174 -8.42 -4.99 1.01
CA ALA A 174 -8.15 -3.62 0.61
C ALA A 174 -9.19 -3.08 -0.40
N ASP A 175 -10.33 -3.77 -0.56
CA ASP A 175 -11.46 -3.24 -1.33
C ASP A 175 -12.20 -2.18 -0.51
N THR A 176 -11.79 -0.92 -0.66
CA THR A 176 -12.40 0.22 0.02
C THR A 176 -13.77 0.61 -0.55
N THR A 177 -14.18 0.00 -1.67
CA THR A 177 -15.48 0.22 -2.30
C THR A 177 -16.53 -0.79 -1.86
N ASN A 178 -16.14 -2.06 -1.74
CA ASN A 178 -17.02 -3.17 -1.38
C ASN A 178 -16.28 -4.18 -0.48
N PRO A 179 -15.88 -3.80 0.74
CA PRO A 179 -15.19 -4.70 1.67
C PRO A 179 -16.12 -5.85 2.04
N THR A 180 -15.74 -7.08 1.69
CA THR A 180 -16.63 -8.25 1.81
C THR A 180 -15.98 -9.48 2.42
N ILE A 181 -14.67 -9.53 2.62
CA ILE A 181 -13.97 -10.70 3.17
C ILE A 181 -14.53 -11.09 4.55
N ALA A 182 -14.81 -10.11 5.43
CA ALA A 182 -15.36 -10.41 6.74
C ALA A 182 -16.71 -11.12 6.65
N HIS A 183 -17.60 -10.68 5.76
CA HIS A 183 -18.91 -11.31 5.52
C HIS A 183 -18.76 -12.68 4.87
N LEU A 184 -17.91 -12.78 3.83
CA LEU A 184 -17.68 -14.03 3.11
C LEU A 184 -17.19 -15.16 4.03
N LEU A 185 -16.36 -14.82 5.02
CA LEU A 185 -15.71 -15.77 5.91
C LEU A 185 -16.31 -15.83 7.32
N GLY A 186 -17.43 -15.16 7.57
CA GLY A 186 -18.11 -15.15 8.87
C GLY A 186 -17.24 -14.57 10.00
N LEU A 187 -16.42 -13.57 9.70
CA LEU A 187 -15.58 -12.89 10.68
C LEU A 187 -16.33 -11.72 11.33
N PRO A 188 -15.84 -11.20 12.47
CA PRO A 188 -16.44 -10.02 13.09
C PRO A 188 -16.47 -8.82 12.13
N VAL A 189 -17.68 -8.28 11.88
CA VAL A 189 -17.93 -7.18 10.94
C VAL A 189 -17.90 -5.80 11.57
N HIS A 190 -17.78 -5.73 12.90
CA HIS A 190 -17.81 -4.47 13.64
C HIS A 190 -16.44 -3.80 13.82
N ALA A 191 -15.38 -4.51 13.46
CA ALA A 191 -14.01 -4.03 13.54
C ALA A 191 -13.31 -4.17 12.19
N SER A 192 -12.51 -3.16 11.85
CA SER A 192 -11.69 -3.12 10.64
C SER A 192 -10.22 -3.23 11.02
N GLY A 193 -9.59 -4.36 10.69
CA GLY A 193 -8.15 -4.51 10.83
C GLY A 193 -7.38 -3.50 9.96
N LEU A 194 -7.90 -3.25 8.76
CA LEU A 194 -7.31 -2.28 7.83
C LEU A 194 -7.31 -0.86 8.40
N SER A 195 -8.43 -0.40 9.01
CA SER A 195 -8.49 0.93 9.65
C SER A 195 -7.57 1.03 10.86
N VAL A 196 -7.44 -0.05 11.65
CA VAL A 196 -6.51 -0.08 12.79
C VAL A 196 -5.08 0.09 12.31
N LEU A 197 -4.65 -0.69 11.31
CA LEU A 197 -3.31 -0.60 10.74
C LEU A 197 -3.06 0.76 10.08
N ALA A 198 -4.01 1.30 9.34
CA ALA A 198 -3.88 2.61 8.71
C ALA A 198 -3.68 3.72 9.76
N ARG A 199 -4.42 3.67 10.86
CA ARG A 199 -4.27 4.62 11.98
C ARG A 199 -2.93 4.45 12.70
N THR A 200 -2.45 3.22 12.90
CA THR A 200 -1.14 2.96 13.49
C THR A 200 -0.04 3.48 12.56
N ALA A 201 -0.13 3.19 11.25
CA ALA A 201 0.80 3.67 10.23
C ALA A 201 0.90 5.20 10.16
N SER A 202 -0.19 5.92 10.41
CA SER A 202 -0.17 7.39 10.45
C SER A 202 0.61 7.97 11.63
N ARG A 203 0.85 7.16 12.68
CA ARG A 203 1.54 7.57 13.90
C ARG A 203 3.00 7.10 13.96
N GLY A 204 3.36 6.11 13.15
CA GLY A 204 4.71 5.54 13.12
C GLY A 204 4.83 4.29 12.25
N PRO A 205 6.02 3.67 12.20
CA PRO A 205 6.22 2.44 11.45
C PRO A 205 5.40 1.31 12.07
N LEU A 206 4.87 0.46 11.21
CA LEU A 206 4.20 -0.75 11.62
C LEU A 206 5.21 -1.85 11.94
N THR A 207 4.92 -2.59 12.99
CA THR A 207 5.65 -3.80 13.37
C THR A 207 4.88 -5.06 12.96
N PRO A 208 5.53 -6.25 12.90
CA PRO A 208 4.84 -7.52 12.74
C PRO A 208 3.77 -7.77 13.81
N GLU A 209 3.98 -7.31 15.03
CA GLU A 209 3.05 -7.42 16.16
C GLU A 209 1.77 -6.59 15.92
N ASP A 210 1.90 -5.39 15.32
CA ASP A 210 0.75 -4.57 14.93
C ASP A 210 -0.12 -5.30 13.91
N VAL A 211 0.51 -5.92 12.89
CA VAL A 211 -0.20 -6.72 11.88
C VAL A 211 -0.86 -7.93 12.52
N ALA A 212 -0.18 -8.62 13.43
CA ALA A 212 -0.72 -9.76 14.16
C ALA A 212 -1.92 -9.34 15.03
N GLY A 213 -1.83 -8.21 15.75
CA GLY A 213 -2.90 -7.69 16.61
C GLY A 213 -4.13 -7.22 15.84
N ALA A 214 -3.95 -6.66 14.63
CA ALA A 214 -5.03 -6.19 13.78
C ALA A 214 -5.64 -7.28 12.86
N SER A 215 -5.07 -8.48 12.83
CA SER A 215 -5.54 -9.58 11.98
C SER A 215 -6.23 -10.69 12.78
N VAL A 216 -7.21 -11.34 12.17
CA VAL A 216 -7.91 -12.51 12.73
C VAL A 216 -7.17 -13.78 12.27
N ARG A 217 -6.85 -14.67 13.20
CA ARG A 217 -6.28 -15.99 12.87
C ARG A 217 -7.40 -16.90 12.35
N ARG A 218 -7.25 -17.42 11.14
CA ARG A 218 -8.19 -18.33 10.49
C ARG A 218 -7.74 -19.78 10.59
N SER A 219 -6.45 -20.03 10.40
CA SER A 219 -5.79 -21.33 10.57
C SER A 219 -4.38 -21.12 11.12
N ASP A 220 -3.59 -22.20 11.23
CA ASP A 220 -2.22 -22.09 11.71
C ASP A 220 -1.36 -21.19 10.79
N ASN A 221 -1.59 -21.26 9.49
CA ASN A 221 -0.84 -20.50 8.51
C ASN A 221 -1.64 -19.36 7.85
N LEU A 222 -2.91 -19.13 8.20
CA LEU A 222 -3.72 -18.07 7.58
C LEU A 222 -4.18 -17.05 8.60
N ARG A 223 -3.82 -15.80 8.38
CA ARG A 223 -4.34 -14.63 9.09
C ARG A 223 -5.05 -13.70 8.10
N ILE A 224 -6.03 -12.94 8.59
CA ILE A 224 -6.88 -12.09 7.76
C ILE A 224 -6.97 -10.69 8.39
N VAL A 225 -6.57 -9.68 7.63
CA VAL A 225 -6.85 -8.28 7.92
C VAL A 225 -8.19 -7.93 7.26
N THR A 226 -9.21 -7.71 8.07
CA THR A 226 -10.55 -7.35 7.59
C THR A 226 -10.57 -5.93 7.03
N GLY A 227 -11.37 -5.73 5.98
CA GLY A 227 -11.55 -4.44 5.32
C GLY A 227 -12.33 -3.43 6.16
N LEU A 228 -12.73 -2.34 5.54
CA LEU A 228 -13.52 -1.29 6.17
C LEU A 228 -14.88 -1.82 6.63
N VAL A 229 -15.38 -1.29 7.76
CA VAL A 229 -16.73 -1.61 8.25
C VAL A 229 -17.80 -1.11 7.29
N THR A 230 -17.57 0.04 6.67
CA THR A 230 -18.44 0.60 5.63
C THR A 230 -17.61 1.31 4.54
N PRO A 231 -18.07 1.30 3.28
CA PRO A 231 -17.39 2.00 2.18
C PRO A 231 -17.27 3.52 2.37
N HIS A 232 -18.10 4.14 3.20
CA HIS A 232 -18.05 5.58 3.48
C HIS A 232 -16.78 6.00 4.21
N ARG A 233 -16.13 5.06 4.89
CA ARG A 233 -14.90 5.27 5.66
C ARG A 233 -13.61 5.13 4.83
N TRP A 234 -13.69 5.12 3.52
CA TRP A 234 -12.54 4.92 2.61
C TRP A 234 -11.37 5.89 2.87
N ARG A 235 -11.67 7.12 3.35
CA ARG A 235 -10.64 8.11 3.69
C ARG A 235 -9.78 7.76 4.90
N GLU A 236 -10.15 6.74 5.67
CA GLU A 236 -9.33 6.25 6.79
C GLU A 236 -8.06 5.54 6.32
N VAL A 237 -8.04 5.10 5.06
CA VAL A 237 -6.90 4.39 4.48
C VAL A 237 -6.34 5.23 3.35
N SER A 238 -5.14 5.74 3.55
CA SER A 238 -4.42 6.49 2.53
C SER A 238 -3.48 5.57 1.73
N ARG A 239 -2.96 6.09 0.62
CA ARG A 239 -1.95 5.41 -0.17
C ARG A 239 -0.69 5.10 0.65
N THR A 240 -0.19 6.06 1.42
CA THR A 240 0.99 5.86 2.27
C THR A 240 0.75 4.84 3.37
N SER A 241 -0.45 4.80 3.95
CA SER A 241 -0.77 3.81 4.97
C SER A 241 -0.85 2.39 4.40
N ILE A 242 -1.44 2.20 3.21
CA ILE A 242 -1.46 0.85 2.59
C ILE A 242 -0.05 0.40 2.20
N GLU A 243 0.81 1.29 1.70
CA GLU A 243 2.21 0.97 1.40
C GLU A 243 2.97 0.53 2.67
N ALA A 244 2.77 1.22 3.80
CA ALA A 244 3.35 0.83 5.08
C ALA A 244 2.83 -0.53 5.58
N ILE A 245 1.53 -0.81 5.41
CA ILE A 245 0.91 -2.09 5.74
C ILE A 245 1.54 -3.23 4.92
N LEU A 246 1.71 -3.04 3.62
CA LEU A 246 2.36 -4.04 2.76
C LEU A 246 3.83 -4.25 3.15
N GLY A 247 4.54 -3.19 3.52
CA GLY A 247 5.91 -3.29 4.05
C GLY A 247 5.99 -4.15 5.31
N ALA A 248 5.10 -3.94 6.27
CA ALA A 248 5.03 -4.73 7.50
C ALA A 248 4.56 -6.19 7.23
N ALA A 249 3.62 -6.38 6.30
CA ALA A 249 3.15 -7.71 5.89
C ALA A 249 4.29 -8.60 5.37
N ARG A 250 5.23 -8.03 4.60
CA ARG A 250 6.42 -8.74 4.10
C ARG A 250 7.36 -9.26 5.21
N LEU A 251 7.29 -8.66 6.39
CA LEU A 251 8.11 -9.05 7.54
C LEU A 251 7.47 -10.17 8.38
N CYS A 252 6.14 -10.37 8.28
CA CYS A 252 5.42 -11.31 9.14
C CYS A 252 4.76 -12.47 8.40
N SER A 253 4.74 -12.47 7.08
CA SER A 253 4.18 -13.58 6.29
C SER A 253 5.02 -13.88 5.05
N ARG A 254 5.08 -15.16 4.65
CA ARG A 254 5.76 -15.56 3.41
C ARG A 254 4.98 -15.12 2.18
N TYR A 255 3.66 -15.18 2.25
CA TYR A 255 2.77 -14.74 1.19
C TYR A 255 1.74 -13.74 1.73
N THR A 256 1.51 -12.66 1.01
CA THR A 256 0.44 -11.72 1.28
C THR A 256 -0.45 -11.64 0.06
N VAL A 257 -1.72 -11.99 0.22
CA VAL A 257 -2.74 -11.84 -0.83
C VAL A 257 -3.60 -10.64 -0.51
N VAL A 258 -3.75 -9.73 -1.46
CA VAL A 258 -4.52 -8.50 -1.28
C VAL A 258 -5.71 -8.50 -2.22
N ASP A 259 -6.92 -8.43 -1.66
CA ASP A 259 -8.16 -8.20 -2.43
C ASP A 259 -8.29 -6.70 -2.69
N VAL A 260 -8.31 -6.32 -3.97
CA VAL A 260 -8.20 -4.92 -4.39
C VAL A 260 -9.47 -4.46 -5.10
N ALA A 261 -9.94 -3.26 -4.78
CA ALA A 261 -11.06 -2.62 -5.45
C ALA A 261 -10.82 -2.49 -6.97
N ALA A 262 -11.90 -2.57 -7.74
CA ALA A 262 -11.83 -2.13 -9.12
C ALA A 262 -11.57 -0.62 -9.16
N THR A 263 -10.67 -0.18 -10.03
CA THR A 263 -10.34 1.23 -10.21
C THR A 263 -11.14 1.84 -11.36
N SER A 264 -11.34 3.17 -11.32
CA SER A 264 -11.97 3.90 -12.41
C SER A 264 -11.10 3.98 -13.66
N LEU A 265 -9.80 3.66 -13.55
CA LEU A 265 -8.77 3.80 -14.59
C LEU A 265 -8.56 5.26 -15.04
N GLU A 266 -9.14 6.22 -14.33
CA GLU A 266 -8.96 7.64 -14.59
C GLU A 266 -7.66 8.15 -13.99
N LYS A 267 -7.07 9.14 -14.62
CA LYS A 267 -5.90 9.82 -14.04
C LYS A 267 -6.32 10.52 -12.75
N ALA A 268 -5.50 10.34 -11.70
CA ALA A 268 -5.75 10.95 -10.41
C ALA A 268 -5.99 12.46 -10.54
N THR A 269 -7.14 12.91 -10.07
CA THR A 269 -7.44 14.34 -9.90
C THR A 269 -6.76 14.86 -8.63
N ARG A 270 -6.65 16.18 -8.49
CA ARG A 270 -6.08 16.78 -7.27
C ARG A 270 -6.93 16.43 -6.05
N GLY A 271 -6.30 15.89 -5.01
CA GLY A 271 -6.94 15.52 -3.73
C GLY A 271 -7.01 14.01 -3.53
N ALA A 272 -7.55 13.56 -2.38
CA ALA A 272 -7.72 12.14 -2.06
C ALA A 272 -8.73 11.49 -3.03
N ASN A 273 -8.33 10.36 -3.62
CA ASN A 273 -9.12 9.60 -4.57
C ASN A 273 -9.46 8.23 -3.96
N ARG A 274 -10.63 7.68 -4.28
CA ARG A 274 -11.01 6.31 -3.87
C ARG A 274 -10.07 5.24 -4.41
N ASP A 275 -9.45 5.49 -5.55
CA ASP A 275 -8.51 4.56 -6.18
C ASP A 275 -7.10 4.57 -5.55
N ASP A 276 -6.81 5.52 -4.65
CA ASP A 276 -5.47 5.70 -4.06
C ASP A 276 -4.96 4.43 -3.36
N VAL A 277 -5.83 3.72 -2.64
CA VAL A 277 -5.48 2.46 -1.98
C VAL A 277 -5.15 1.38 -3.00
N ALA A 278 -6.01 1.22 -4.00
CA ALA A 278 -5.80 0.24 -5.07
C ALA A 278 -4.50 0.52 -5.84
N LEU A 279 -4.27 1.77 -6.23
CA LEU A 279 -3.05 2.19 -6.92
C LEU A 279 -1.80 1.98 -6.05
N GLY A 280 -1.87 2.30 -4.74
CA GLY A 280 -0.79 2.05 -3.80
C GLY A 280 -0.44 0.56 -3.66
N VAL A 281 -1.45 -0.31 -3.66
CA VAL A 281 -1.23 -1.77 -3.69
C VAL A 281 -0.57 -2.17 -5.00
N LEU A 282 -1.16 -1.79 -6.14
CA LEU A 282 -0.68 -2.18 -7.47
C LEU A 282 0.77 -1.77 -7.73
N GLU A 283 1.27 -0.72 -7.11
CA GLU A 283 2.66 -0.27 -7.22
C GLU A 283 3.66 -1.07 -6.38
N ARG A 284 3.19 -1.84 -5.40
CA ARG A 284 4.04 -2.53 -4.43
C ARG A 284 3.99 -4.06 -4.51
N VAL A 285 3.21 -4.61 -5.43
CA VAL A 285 3.07 -6.07 -5.58
C VAL A 285 4.20 -6.68 -6.40
N ASP A 286 4.49 -7.93 -6.11
CA ASP A 286 5.46 -8.76 -6.84
C ASP A 286 4.79 -9.57 -7.94
N ARG A 287 3.47 -9.80 -7.85
CA ARG A 287 2.64 -10.47 -8.84
C ARG A 287 1.24 -9.87 -8.86
N LEU A 288 0.68 -9.73 -10.04
CA LEU A 288 -0.69 -9.28 -10.23
C LEU A 288 -1.55 -10.40 -10.80
N VAL A 289 -2.71 -10.63 -10.18
CA VAL A 289 -3.77 -11.50 -10.72
C VAL A 289 -4.93 -10.62 -11.15
N ILE A 290 -5.25 -10.65 -12.43
CA ILE A 290 -6.40 -9.94 -13.00
C ILE A 290 -7.58 -10.89 -13.11
N ALA A 291 -8.62 -10.67 -12.30
CA ALA A 291 -9.85 -11.43 -12.35
C ALA A 291 -10.80 -10.88 -13.43
N ALA A 292 -11.22 -11.72 -14.35
CA ALA A 292 -12.17 -11.38 -15.39
C ALA A 292 -13.36 -12.36 -15.39
N ARG A 293 -14.52 -11.93 -15.87
CA ARG A 293 -15.69 -12.80 -16.07
C ARG A 293 -15.62 -13.45 -17.44
N ALA A 294 -16.02 -14.70 -17.50
CA ALA A 294 -16.11 -15.49 -18.72
C ALA A 294 -17.37 -15.16 -19.54
N ASP A 295 -17.52 -13.92 -19.97
CA ASP A 295 -18.56 -13.48 -20.90
C ASP A 295 -18.06 -12.31 -21.76
N VAL A 296 -18.83 -11.95 -22.78
CA VAL A 296 -18.45 -10.88 -23.74
C VAL A 296 -18.16 -9.56 -23.05
N VAL A 297 -18.94 -9.19 -22.03
CA VAL A 297 -18.76 -7.93 -21.29
C VAL A 297 -17.49 -7.98 -20.43
N GLY A 298 -17.25 -9.13 -19.75
CA GLY A 298 -16.05 -9.33 -18.92
C GLY A 298 -14.78 -9.28 -19.75
N ILE A 299 -14.75 -9.94 -20.91
CA ILE A 299 -13.59 -9.94 -21.82
C ILE A 299 -13.35 -8.54 -22.42
N ASN A 300 -14.40 -7.82 -22.80
CA ASN A 300 -14.25 -6.45 -23.28
C ASN A 300 -13.68 -5.52 -22.19
N ARG A 301 -14.17 -5.62 -20.95
CA ARG A 301 -13.61 -4.85 -19.81
C ARG A 301 -12.17 -5.24 -19.53
N LEU A 302 -11.82 -6.52 -19.65
CA LEU A 302 -10.45 -7.00 -19.49
C LEU A 302 -9.51 -6.33 -20.50
N SER A 303 -9.93 -6.13 -21.76
CA SER A 303 -9.10 -5.49 -22.78
C SER A 303 -8.75 -4.03 -22.44
N PHE A 304 -9.69 -3.27 -21.85
CA PHE A 304 -9.40 -1.91 -21.37
C PHE A 304 -8.43 -1.91 -20.20
N LEU A 305 -8.62 -2.84 -19.28
CA LEU A 305 -7.78 -2.95 -18.09
C LEU A 305 -6.36 -3.40 -18.43
N ALA A 306 -6.23 -4.35 -19.36
CA ALA A 306 -4.96 -4.82 -19.88
C ALA A 306 -4.16 -3.68 -20.52
N ARG A 307 -4.82 -2.91 -21.38
CA ARG A 307 -4.21 -1.74 -22.02
C ARG A 307 -3.73 -0.71 -20.99
N TRP A 308 -4.60 -0.38 -20.02
CA TRP A 308 -4.22 0.56 -18.95
C TRP A 308 -3.02 0.05 -18.15
N TRP A 309 -2.97 -1.26 -17.86
CA TRP A 309 -1.84 -1.85 -17.14
C TRP A 309 -0.54 -1.79 -17.94
N ASP A 310 -0.58 -2.08 -19.22
CA ASP A 310 0.60 -2.00 -20.08
C ASP A 310 1.13 -0.56 -20.19
N GLU A 311 0.24 0.44 -20.16
CA GLU A 311 0.60 1.87 -20.11
C GLU A 311 1.33 2.26 -18.80
N GLN A 312 1.18 1.49 -17.70
CA GLN A 312 1.93 1.72 -16.47
C GLN A 312 3.42 1.30 -16.57
N GLY A 313 3.78 0.52 -17.57
CA GLY A 313 5.17 0.12 -17.84
C GLY A 313 5.82 -0.74 -16.75
N ARG A 314 5.03 -1.50 -15.97
CA ARG A 314 5.55 -2.32 -14.86
C ARG A 314 5.96 -3.70 -15.35
N ASP A 315 7.18 -4.08 -14.99
CA ASP A 315 7.76 -5.40 -15.31
C ASP A 315 7.62 -6.36 -14.10
N ILE A 316 6.38 -6.83 -13.89
CA ILE A 316 6.07 -7.89 -12.91
C ILE A 316 5.23 -8.98 -13.57
N PRO A 317 5.25 -10.22 -13.05
CA PRO A 317 4.37 -11.28 -13.51
C PRO A 317 2.90 -10.88 -13.39
N VAL A 318 2.16 -11.03 -14.49
CA VAL A 318 0.72 -10.78 -14.56
C VAL A 318 0.04 -12.04 -15.06
N ASP A 319 -0.85 -12.58 -14.23
CA ASP A 319 -1.72 -13.71 -14.60
C ASP A 319 -3.16 -13.24 -14.72
N VAL A 320 -3.89 -13.80 -15.66
CA VAL A 320 -5.33 -13.56 -15.80
C VAL A 320 -6.09 -14.79 -15.31
N ILE A 321 -7.04 -14.62 -14.40
CA ILE A 321 -8.00 -15.69 -14.04
C ILE A 321 -9.35 -15.34 -14.63
N VAL A 322 -9.74 -16.10 -15.66
CA VAL A 322 -11.08 -16.03 -16.22
C VAL A 322 -11.99 -16.93 -15.40
N ASN A 323 -12.88 -16.29 -14.64
CA ASN A 323 -13.74 -16.95 -13.67
C ASN A 323 -15.15 -17.22 -14.23
N ARG A 324 -15.84 -18.21 -13.66
CA ARG A 324 -17.18 -18.67 -14.08
C ARG A 324 -17.24 -19.09 -15.53
N VAL A 325 -16.24 -19.85 -15.95
CA VAL A 325 -16.24 -20.43 -17.29
C VAL A 325 -17.37 -21.45 -17.39
N ASN A 326 -18.26 -21.22 -18.35
CA ASN A 326 -19.43 -22.07 -18.62
C ASN A 326 -19.60 -22.24 -20.15
N ALA A 327 -19.79 -23.47 -20.58
CA ALA A 327 -19.99 -23.78 -22.01
C ALA A 327 -21.26 -23.13 -22.58
N ASP A 328 -22.30 -22.97 -21.77
CA ASP A 328 -23.56 -22.34 -22.21
C ASP A 328 -23.38 -20.84 -22.51
N ALA A 329 -22.43 -20.18 -21.85
CA ALA A 329 -22.14 -18.74 -22.03
C ALA A 329 -21.14 -18.48 -23.18
N ILE A 330 -20.19 -19.38 -23.41
CA ILE A 330 -19.03 -19.15 -24.31
C ILE A 330 -19.07 -20.07 -25.53
N GLY A 331 -19.79 -21.20 -25.43
CA GLY A 331 -19.86 -22.23 -26.49
C GLY A 331 -19.10 -23.51 -26.15
N PRO A 332 -19.13 -24.50 -27.04
CA PRO A 332 -18.72 -25.89 -26.74
C PRO A 332 -17.21 -26.05 -26.50
N ARG A 333 -16.40 -25.08 -26.86
CA ARG A 333 -14.94 -25.06 -26.61
C ARG A 333 -14.52 -23.78 -25.90
N PRO A 334 -14.96 -23.56 -24.63
CA PRO A 334 -14.82 -22.28 -23.95
C PRO A 334 -13.37 -21.86 -23.78
N VAL A 335 -12.46 -22.77 -23.44
CA VAL A 335 -11.04 -22.45 -23.23
C VAL A 335 -10.38 -21.98 -24.53
N ALA A 336 -10.63 -22.64 -25.64
CA ALA A 336 -10.08 -22.23 -26.94
C ALA A 336 -10.63 -20.88 -27.41
N ALA A 337 -11.91 -20.62 -27.18
CA ALA A 337 -12.54 -19.34 -27.50
C ALA A 337 -11.93 -18.18 -26.64
N LEU A 338 -11.75 -18.40 -25.35
CA LEU A 338 -11.11 -17.45 -24.45
C LEU A 338 -9.66 -17.21 -24.85
N GLN A 339 -8.91 -18.27 -25.20
CA GLN A 339 -7.53 -18.15 -25.64
C GLN A 339 -7.40 -17.30 -26.90
N ALA A 340 -8.27 -17.50 -27.88
CA ALA A 340 -8.30 -16.68 -29.08
C ALA A 340 -8.65 -15.21 -28.77
N ALA A 341 -9.68 -14.98 -27.94
CA ALA A 341 -10.12 -13.63 -27.58
C ALA A 341 -9.08 -12.86 -26.79
N ILE A 342 -8.50 -13.47 -25.73
CA ILE A 342 -7.50 -12.82 -24.86
C ILE A 342 -6.17 -12.65 -25.59
N GLY A 343 -5.75 -13.65 -26.38
CA GLY A 343 -4.50 -13.58 -27.15
C GLY A 343 -4.47 -12.43 -28.16
N ALA A 344 -5.63 -11.95 -28.60
CA ALA A 344 -5.73 -10.80 -29.50
C ALA A 344 -5.25 -9.47 -28.88
N PHE A 345 -5.36 -9.29 -27.56
CA PHE A 345 -4.99 -8.04 -26.87
C PHE A 345 -4.01 -8.24 -25.71
N MET A 346 -3.74 -9.47 -25.30
CA MET A 346 -2.72 -9.82 -24.31
C MET A 346 -1.82 -10.95 -24.83
N PRO A 347 -1.09 -10.75 -25.94
CA PRO A 347 -0.26 -11.81 -26.52
C PRO A 347 0.83 -12.25 -25.53
N GLY A 348 0.99 -13.58 -25.38
CA GLY A 348 2.00 -14.17 -24.50
C GLY A 348 1.74 -14.09 -23.01
N ARG A 349 0.63 -13.49 -22.55
CA ARG A 349 0.26 -13.50 -21.15
C ARG A 349 -0.34 -14.84 -20.72
N VAL A 350 -0.01 -15.28 -19.51
CA VAL A 350 -0.56 -16.49 -18.93
C VAL A 350 -2.00 -16.22 -18.49
N PHE A 351 -2.92 -17.09 -18.88
CA PHE A 351 -4.27 -17.07 -18.33
C PHE A 351 -4.69 -18.45 -17.80
N HIS A 352 -5.51 -18.43 -16.77
CA HIS A 352 -6.08 -19.59 -16.13
C HIS A 352 -7.60 -19.51 -16.20
N THR A 353 -8.26 -20.65 -16.13
CA THR A 353 -9.73 -20.73 -16.11
C THR A 353 -10.20 -21.36 -14.81
N VAL A 354 -11.23 -20.76 -14.21
CA VAL A 354 -11.98 -21.34 -13.11
C VAL A 354 -13.43 -21.54 -13.57
N ASN A 355 -13.86 -22.78 -13.62
CA ASN A 355 -15.20 -23.12 -14.08
C ASN A 355 -16.27 -22.62 -13.11
N GLU A 356 -17.45 -22.35 -13.61
CA GLU A 356 -18.62 -22.12 -12.78
C GLU A 356 -18.91 -23.39 -11.97
N ASP A 357 -18.99 -23.22 -10.64
CA ASP A 357 -19.10 -24.35 -9.71
C ASP A 357 -20.08 -24.03 -8.57
N PRO A 358 -21.17 -24.79 -8.43
CA PRO A 358 -22.10 -24.65 -7.30
C PRO A 358 -21.44 -24.81 -5.92
N GLY A 359 -20.25 -25.45 -5.86
CA GLY A 359 -19.44 -25.57 -4.65
C GLY A 359 -19.04 -24.23 -4.07
N VAL A 360 -18.83 -23.23 -4.93
CA VAL A 360 -18.49 -21.86 -4.51
C VAL A 360 -19.62 -21.24 -3.67
N ALA A 361 -20.86 -21.34 -4.13
CA ALA A 361 -22.01 -20.83 -3.39
C ALA A 361 -22.19 -21.58 -2.04
N ARG A 362 -21.99 -22.91 -2.05
CA ARG A 362 -22.07 -23.72 -0.84
C ARG A 362 -20.99 -23.36 0.18
N ALA A 363 -19.77 -23.07 -0.27
CA ALA A 363 -18.69 -22.61 0.61
C ALA A 363 -19.02 -21.24 1.24
N SER A 364 -19.49 -20.29 0.43
CA SER A 364 -19.90 -18.95 0.90
C SER A 364 -21.04 -19.02 1.93
N LEU A 365 -22.07 -19.86 1.71
CA LEU A 365 -23.17 -20.07 2.67
C LEU A 365 -22.69 -20.66 4.01
N ARG A 366 -21.56 -21.36 4.01
CA ARG A 366 -20.93 -21.91 5.21
C ARG A 366 -19.88 -20.98 5.82
N ALA A 367 -19.76 -19.77 5.31
CA ALA A 367 -18.75 -18.81 5.71
C ALA A 367 -17.31 -19.37 5.63
N LYS A 368 -17.01 -20.10 4.56
CA LYS A 368 -15.71 -20.73 4.30
C LYS A 368 -15.12 -20.27 2.97
N ALA A 369 -13.78 -20.17 2.93
CA ALA A 369 -13.04 -19.99 1.69
C ALA A 369 -13.01 -21.27 0.87
N LEU A 370 -12.74 -21.15 -0.44
CA LEU A 370 -12.45 -22.30 -1.31
C LEU A 370 -11.15 -22.97 -0.84
N GLY A 371 -11.16 -24.30 -0.82
CA GLY A 371 -10.03 -25.10 -0.34
C GLY A 371 -9.94 -25.24 1.19
N GLU A 372 -10.76 -24.54 1.97
CA GLU A 372 -10.84 -24.75 3.40
C GLU A 372 -11.52 -26.08 3.74
N ASN A 373 -11.18 -26.69 4.87
CA ASN A 373 -11.70 -27.99 5.27
C ASN A 373 -13.21 -28.16 5.03
N GLY A 374 -13.56 -29.17 4.23
CA GLY A 374 -14.94 -29.50 3.87
C GLY A 374 -15.54 -28.65 2.73
N THR A 375 -14.72 -27.87 2.02
CA THR A 375 -15.15 -27.09 0.84
C THR A 375 -14.40 -27.47 -0.44
N ARG A 376 -14.01 -28.75 -0.56
CA ARG A 376 -13.44 -29.25 -1.82
C ARG A 376 -14.47 -29.15 -2.95
N CYS A 377 -14.06 -28.56 -4.07
CA CYS A 377 -14.84 -28.40 -5.28
C CYS A 377 -13.91 -28.10 -6.46
N VAL A 378 -14.39 -28.24 -7.67
CA VAL A 378 -13.56 -28.05 -8.89
C VAL A 378 -12.88 -26.69 -8.92
N ALA A 379 -13.57 -25.65 -8.46
CA ALA A 379 -12.99 -24.30 -8.37
C ALA A 379 -11.84 -24.23 -7.35
N ALA A 380 -11.93 -24.92 -6.21
CA ALA A 380 -10.87 -24.99 -5.22
C ALA A 380 -9.63 -25.72 -5.76
N ASP A 381 -9.85 -26.88 -6.37
CA ASP A 381 -8.77 -27.69 -6.97
C ASP A 381 -8.04 -26.89 -8.08
N ALA A 382 -8.77 -26.12 -8.88
CA ALA A 382 -8.19 -25.22 -9.87
C ALA A 382 -7.29 -24.14 -9.25
N LEU A 383 -7.72 -23.52 -8.14
CA LEU A 383 -6.91 -22.51 -7.44
C LEU A 383 -5.66 -23.12 -6.80
N GLU A 384 -5.76 -24.32 -6.21
CA GLU A 384 -4.58 -25.04 -5.69
C GLU A 384 -3.56 -25.30 -6.80
N ALA A 385 -4.01 -25.78 -7.97
CA ALA A 385 -3.14 -26.05 -9.11
C ALA A 385 -2.47 -24.77 -9.67
N ILE A 386 -3.17 -23.64 -9.67
CA ILE A 386 -2.63 -22.34 -10.08
C ILE A 386 -1.58 -21.87 -9.07
N VAL A 387 -1.89 -21.89 -7.79
CA VAL A 387 -0.98 -21.45 -6.72
C VAL A 387 0.29 -22.30 -6.68
N ALA A 388 0.18 -23.61 -6.90
CA ALA A 388 1.33 -24.51 -6.97
C ALA A 388 2.37 -24.10 -8.04
N GLN A 389 1.93 -23.45 -9.13
CA GLN A 389 2.81 -22.92 -10.18
C GLN A 389 3.52 -21.62 -9.72
N TRP A 390 2.93 -20.86 -8.81
CA TRP A 390 3.48 -19.58 -8.34
C TRP A 390 4.45 -19.72 -7.17
N VAL A 391 4.26 -20.74 -6.30
CA VAL A 391 5.11 -20.97 -5.11
C VAL A 391 6.61 -20.96 -5.42
N PRO A 392 7.12 -21.59 -6.50
CA PRO A 392 8.55 -21.58 -6.79
C PRO A 392 9.10 -20.21 -7.25
N THR A 393 8.23 -19.30 -7.68
CA THR A 393 8.58 -18.00 -8.30
C THR A 393 8.31 -16.80 -7.39
N LEU A 394 7.63 -16.99 -6.27
CA LEU A 394 7.36 -16.04 -5.20
C LEU A 394 8.16 -16.43 -3.95
#